data_3663674711b23f5adfb85c82537ee32e
#
_entry.id   3663674711b23f5adfb85c82537ee32e
#
_cell.length_a   1.000
_cell.length_b   1.000
_cell.length_c   1.000
_cell.angle_alpha   90.00
_cell.angle_beta   90.00
_cell.angle_gamma   90.00
#
_symmetry.space_group_name_H-M   'P 1'
#
loop_
_entity.id
_entity.type
_entity.pdbx_description
1 polymer ?
#
loop_
_entity_poly.entity_id
_entity_poly.type
_entity_poly.pdbx_seq_one_letter_code
_entity_poly.pdbx_strand_id
1 'polypeptide(L)'
;RKATAIALASVMAMSLAACGKQDGSNQGGQTEQKEYVYVPEYLELDDNTNSSYSNMTVQGDKLYYTNYQWDEASGESKVVIGAYSLTDGSREDLPITINADGGGIYSMQADAEGNIYTAEFEWNATEGDDAYTQQTTVLHKYDASGTELMAQDITDIMQQDENNSYVGSMCLDDQGRFYISSDSLIRLFGSDGQFQGAVQTDSQWIQGMGKAKDGKVYLAYYDQSGNVKLSQIDFDGKALGQTYDNFPNTNGNGGLCAGIDNDLLVNTDTALYDYSLADQKTTEILSWL
;
A
#
# COMPACT_ATOMS: atom_id res chain seq x y z
N ARG A 1 -32.83 -5.69 -13.92
CA ARG A 1 -31.49 -6.29 -14.12
C ARG A 1 -30.55 -5.51 -13.22
N LYS A 2 -30.25 -6.04 -12.05
CA LYS A 2 -29.30 -5.48 -11.09
C LYS A 2 -27.91 -5.74 -11.64
N ALA A 3 -27.14 -4.69 -11.93
CA ALA A 3 -25.72 -4.79 -12.18
C ALA A 3 -25.03 -4.72 -10.81
N THR A 4 -24.56 -5.85 -10.34
CA THR A 4 -23.74 -5.92 -9.13
C THR A 4 -22.35 -5.45 -9.51
N ALA A 5 -21.94 -4.30 -9.00
CA ALA A 5 -20.55 -3.86 -9.08
C ALA A 5 -19.75 -4.72 -8.09
N ILE A 6 -19.05 -5.72 -8.60
CA ILE A 6 -18.11 -6.52 -7.79
C ILE A 6 -16.82 -5.72 -7.73
N ALA A 7 -16.57 -5.06 -6.58
CA ALA A 7 -15.25 -4.58 -6.28
C ALA A 7 -14.39 -5.80 -5.89
N LEU A 8 -13.51 -6.23 -6.79
CA LEU A 8 -12.53 -7.27 -6.51
C LEU A 8 -11.45 -6.69 -5.60
N ALA A 9 -11.68 -6.73 -4.29
CA ALA A 9 -10.62 -6.58 -3.32
C ALA A 9 -10.11 -7.98 -2.99
N SER A 10 -9.07 -8.45 -3.67
CA SER A 10 -8.40 -9.70 -3.32
C SER A 10 -7.50 -9.46 -2.11
N VAL A 11 -8.06 -9.60 -0.91
CA VAL A 11 -7.30 -9.66 0.34
C VAL A 11 -7.14 -11.12 0.71
N MET A 12 -5.91 -11.61 0.73
CA MET A 12 -5.62 -12.94 1.23
C MET A 12 -5.51 -12.93 2.75
N ALA A 13 -6.54 -13.44 3.42
CA ALA A 13 -6.44 -13.78 4.83
C ALA A 13 -5.80 -15.18 4.97
N MET A 14 -4.61 -15.25 5.53
CA MET A 14 -3.97 -16.53 5.85
C MET A 14 -4.40 -17.00 7.23
N SER A 15 -5.31 -17.96 7.29
CA SER A 15 -5.56 -18.72 8.53
C SER A 15 -4.51 -19.81 8.68
N LEU A 16 -3.56 -19.63 9.59
CA LEU A 16 -2.60 -20.63 10.01
C LEU A 16 -3.28 -21.66 10.92
N ALA A 17 -3.87 -22.70 10.36
CA ALA A 17 -4.20 -23.92 11.12
C ALA A 17 -3.04 -24.91 10.99
N ALA A 18 -1.99 -24.73 11.77
CA ALA A 18 -0.94 -25.72 11.91
C ALA A 18 -1.38 -26.77 12.95
N CYS A 19 -1.99 -27.87 12.51
CA CYS A 19 -2.07 -29.10 13.29
C CYS A 19 -0.90 -30.00 12.91
N GLY A 20 0.22 -29.86 13.59
CA GLY A 20 1.34 -30.80 13.54
C GLY A 20 1.34 -31.72 14.77
N LYS A 21 1.03 -32.99 14.61
CA LYS A 21 1.43 -34.02 15.57
C LYS A 21 2.90 -34.35 15.35
N GLN A 22 3.67 -34.17 16.41
CA GLN A 22 5.07 -34.57 16.50
C GLN A 22 5.12 -36.06 16.87
N ASP A 23 5.69 -36.87 15.99
CA ASP A 23 6.26 -38.15 16.35
C ASP A 23 7.69 -38.25 15.79
N GLY A 24 8.57 -38.74 16.66
CA GLY A 24 9.99 -38.56 16.59
C GLY A 24 10.75 -39.50 15.67
N SER A 25 11.99 -39.10 15.49
CA SER A 25 13.23 -39.80 15.15
C SER A 25 13.65 -39.92 13.67
N ASN A 26 14.80 -39.29 13.44
CA ASN A 26 15.95 -39.65 12.61
C ASN A 26 16.25 -38.92 11.31
N GLN A 27 17.32 -38.07 11.43
CA GLN A 27 18.47 -37.92 10.53
C GLN A 27 18.24 -37.81 9.01
N GLY A 28 18.55 -36.69 8.51
CA GLY A 28 18.80 -36.36 7.11
C GLY A 28 18.24 -35.01 6.77
N GLY A 29 19.12 -33.99 6.68
CA GLY A 29 18.68 -32.62 6.35
C GLY A 29 18.11 -32.56 4.94
N GLN A 30 16.85 -32.85 4.81
CA GLN A 30 16.00 -32.30 3.78
C GLN A 30 15.18 -31.22 4.47
N THR A 31 15.42 -29.98 4.11
CA THR A 31 14.48 -28.89 4.33
C THR A 31 13.17 -29.35 3.70
N GLU A 32 12.18 -29.70 4.52
CA GLU A 32 10.81 -29.90 4.06
C GLU A 32 10.39 -28.59 3.41
N GLN A 33 10.28 -28.60 2.09
CA GLN A 33 9.71 -27.50 1.34
C GLN A 33 8.22 -27.49 1.72
N LYS A 34 7.82 -26.56 2.60
CA LYS A 34 6.42 -26.38 2.94
C LYS A 34 5.70 -25.95 1.68
N GLU A 35 4.77 -26.75 1.23
CA GLU A 35 3.89 -26.43 0.14
C GLU A 35 2.73 -25.59 0.72
N TYR A 36 2.68 -24.31 0.36
CA TYR A 36 1.58 -23.42 0.73
C TYR A 36 0.52 -23.44 -0.36
N VAL A 37 -0.74 -23.43 0.05
CA VAL A 37 -1.88 -23.29 -0.84
C VAL A 37 -2.60 -21.98 -0.51
N TYR A 38 -2.68 -21.09 -1.48
CA TYR A 38 -3.44 -19.86 -1.36
C TYR A 38 -4.91 -20.15 -1.71
N VAL A 39 -5.80 -19.78 -0.81
CA VAL A 39 -7.25 -19.91 -1.02
C VAL A 39 -7.86 -18.51 -1.06
N PRO A 40 -8.42 -18.08 -2.18
CA PRO A 40 -9.08 -16.77 -2.26
C PRO A 40 -10.35 -16.77 -1.42
N GLU A 41 -10.55 -15.69 -0.68
CA GLU A 41 -11.75 -15.40 0.07
C GLU A 41 -12.35 -14.07 -0.37
N TYR A 42 -13.66 -14.03 -0.56
CA TYR A 42 -14.38 -12.82 -0.96
C TYR A 42 -14.95 -12.15 0.28
N LEU A 43 -14.61 -10.87 0.46
CA LEU A 43 -15.12 -10.06 1.57
C LEU A 43 -16.26 -9.17 1.08
N GLU A 44 -17.39 -9.19 1.78
CA GLU A 44 -18.48 -8.25 1.58
C GLU A 44 -18.30 -7.07 2.52
N LEU A 45 -17.85 -5.92 1.99
CA LEU A 45 -17.59 -4.74 2.80
C LEU A 45 -18.87 -3.95 3.09
N ASP A 46 -19.79 -3.79 2.15
CA ASP A 46 -21.06 -3.09 2.33
C ASP A 46 -22.03 -3.37 1.15
N ASP A 47 -23.33 -3.21 1.43
CA ASP A 47 -24.40 -3.22 0.41
C ASP A 47 -24.72 -1.82 -0.14
N ASN A 48 -24.06 -0.77 0.36
CA ASN A 48 -24.35 0.61 0.02
C ASN A 48 -23.83 0.95 -1.38
N THR A 49 -24.72 1.27 -2.30
CA THR A 49 -24.39 1.62 -3.69
C THR A 49 -23.74 3.00 -3.83
N ASN A 50 -23.75 3.82 -2.77
CA ASN A 50 -23.16 5.17 -2.74
C ASN A 50 -21.76 5.19 -2.11
N SER A 51 -21.18 4.00 -1.90
CA SER A 51 -19.83 3.87 -1.34
C SER A 51 -18.82 3.42 -2.40
N SER A 52 -17.62 3.96 -2.34
CA SER A 52 -16.47 3.54 -3.13
C SER A 52 -15.28 3.28 -2.21
N TYR A 53 -14.73 2.08 -2.31
CA TYR A 53 -13.63 1.62 -1.47
C TYR A 53 -12.30 1.75 -2.21
N SER A 54 -11.29 2.26 -1.52
CA SER A 54 -9.94 2.38 -2.05
C SER A 54 -8.90 2.34 -0.91
N ASN A 55 -7.63 2.51 -1.25
CA ASN A 55 -6.51 2.55 -0.30
C ASN A 55 -6.58 1.45 0.77
N MET A 56 -6.56 0.19 0.33
CA MET A 56 -6.65 -0.95 1.23
C MET A 56 -5.28 -1.37 1.74
N THR A 57 -5.18 -1.64 3.04
CA THR A 57 -3.98 -2.21 3.66
C THR A 57 -4.36 -3.24 4.72
N VAL A 58 -3.59 -4.31 4.82
CA VAL A 58 -3.79 -5.35 5.83
C VAL A 58 -2.68 -5.25 6.85
N GLN A 59 -3.08 -5.22 8.13
CA GLN A 59 -2.16 -5.28 9.25
C GLN A 59 -2.71 -6.21 10.33
N GLY A 60 -1.95 -7.26 10.64
CA GLY A 60 -2.42 -8.30 11.56
C GLY A 60 -3.65 -9.02 11.03
N ASP A 61 -4.73 -9.00 11.81
CA ASP A 61 -6.04 -9.58 11.48
C ASP A 61 -7.06 -8.54 10.98
N LYS A 62 -6.62 -7.34 10.67
CA LYS A 62 -7.50 -6.25 10.20
C LYS A 62 -7.15 -5.83 8.77
N LEU A 63 -8.20 -5.64 7.98
CA LEU A 63 -8.18 -4.90 6.72
C LEU A 63 -8.64 -3.48 6.99
N TYR A 64 -7.78 -2.51 6.75
CA TYR A 64 -8.14 -1.09 6.75
C TYR A 64 -8.42 -0.64 5.32
N TYR A 65 -9.41 0.23 5.16
CA TYR A 65 -9.80 0.74 3.84
C TYR A 65 -10.35 2.15 3.96
N THR A 66 -10.26 2.91 2.87
CA THR A 66 -10.98 4.18 2.76
C THR A 66 -12.30 3.94 2.07
N ASN A 67 -13.36 4.55 2.61
CA ASN A 67 -14.71 4.52 2.06
C ASN A 67 -15.15 5.93 1.68
N TYR A 68 -15.30 6.18 0.39
CA TYR A 68 -15.82 7.42 -0.14
C TYR A 68 -17.34 7.41 -0.03
N GLN A 69 -17.91 8.34 0.71
CA GLN A 69 -19.34 8.43 0.96
C GLN A 69 -19.89 9.77 0.44
N TRP A 70 -20.98 9.69 -0.29
CA TRP A 70 -21.74 10.85 -0.75
C TRP A 70 -23.01 10.97 0.07
N ASP A 71 -23.25 12.12 0.69
CA ASP A 71 -24.49 12.45 1.38
C ASP A 71 -25.41 13.23 0.43
N GLU A 72 -26.47 12.57 -0.07
CA GLU A 72 -27.44 13.18 -0.98
C GLU A 72 -28.22 14.36 -0.34
N ALA A 73 -28.34 14.39 0.99
CA ALA A 73 -29.13 15.40 1.69
C ALA A 73 -28.36 16.72 1.87
N SER A 74 -27.07 16.63 2.17
CA SER A 74 -26.16 17.80 2.30
C SER A 74 -25.49 18.17 0.99
N GLY A 75 -25.32 17.22 0.07
CA GLY A 75 -24.51 17.35 -1.14
C GLY A 75 -23.03 17.34 -0.87
N GLU A 76 -22.60 16.80 0.26
CA GLU A 76 -21.20 16.77 0.70
C GLU A 76 -20.59 15.38 0.53
N SER A 77 -19.32 15.35 0.19
CA SER A 77 -18.51 14.13 0.14
C SER A 77 -17.57 14.05 1.33
N LYS A 78 -17.39 12.84 1.85
CA LYS A 78 -16.38 12.57 2.88
C LYS A 78 -15.69 11.24 2.62
N VAL A 79 -14.46 11.13 3.10
CA VAL A 79 -13.74 9.86 3.18
C VAL A 79 -13.75 9.42 4.65
N VAL A 80 -14.23 8.22 4.89
CA VAL A 80 -14.20 7.54 6.19
C VAL A 80 -13.20 6.41 6.13
N ILE A 81 -12.39 6.24 7.16
CA ILE A 81 -11.49 5.09 7.28
C ILE A 81 -12.22 4.01 8.06
N GLY A 82 -12.39 2.85 7.42
CA GLY A 82 -13.00 1.67 8.02
C GLY A 82 -11.98 0.60 8.35
N ALA A 83 -12.32 -0.26 9.31
CA ALA A 83 -11.59 -1.47 9.64
C ALA A 83 -12.52 -2.68 9.58
N TYR A 84 -12.06 -3.75 8.97
CA TYR A 84 -12.74 -5.04 8.87
C TYR A 84 -11.88 -6.11 9.55
N SER A 85 -12.44 -6.84 10.51
CA SER A 85 -11.78 -7.95 11.16
C SER A 85 -11.79 -9.19 10.25
N LEU A 86 -10.62 -9.69 9.90
CA LEU A 86 -10.45 -10.91 9.12
C LEU A 86 -10.79 -12.18 9.93
N THR A 87 -10.89 -12.05 11.26
CA THR A 87 -11.17 -13.17 12.15
C THR A 87 -12.66 -13.45 12.30
N ASP A 88 -13.49 -12.41 12.49
CA ASP A 88 -14.91 -12.55 12.80
C ASP A 88 -15.85 -11.79 11.85
N GLY A 89 -15.29 -11.07 10.88
CA GLY A 89 -16.05 -10.30 9.90
C GLY A 89 -16.68 -9.02 10.47
N SER A 90 -16.34 -8.62 11.69
CA SER A 90 -16.85 -7.37 12.26
C SER A 90 -16.27 -6.15 11.55
N ARG A 91 -17.05 -5.07 11.52
CA ARG A 91 -16.68 -3.81 10.87
C ARG A 91 -16.82 -2.67 11.84
N GLU A 92 -15.93 -1.71 11.72
CA GLU A 92 -16.02 -0.44 12.46
C GLU A 92 -15.55 0.70 11.56
N ASP A 93 -16.20 1.85 11.67
CA ASP A 93 -15.66 3.09 11.12
C ASP A 93 -14.77 3.72 12.19
N LEU A 94 -13.54 4.01 11.83
CA LEU A 94 -12.65 4.75 12.71
C LEU A 94 -13.12 6.21 12.77
N PRO A 95 -12.97 6.91 13.92
CA PRO A 95 -13.38 8.30 14.04
C PRO A 95 -12.41 9.26 13.33
N ILE A 96 -12.04 8.91 12.11
CA ILE A 96 -11.19 9.68 11.20
C ILE A 96 -12.03 9.98 9.97
N THR A 97 -12.33 11.25 9.75
CA THR A 97 -13.10 11.71 8.59
C THR A 97 -12.36 12.82 7.89
N ILE A 98 -12.23 12.68 6.59
CA ILE A 98 -11.54 13.62 5.73
C ILE A 98 -12.55 14.24 4.79
N ASN A 99 -12.53 15.57 4.69
CA ASN A 99 -13.37 16.29 3.74
C ASN A 99 -12.93 15.97 2.31
N ALA A 100 -13.87 15.49 1.50
CA ALA A 100 -13.62 15.11 0.12
C ALA A 100 -14.06 16.14 -0.91
N ASP A 101 -14.73 17.22 -0.50
CA ASP A 101 -15.24 18.25 -1.43
C ASP A 101 -14.14 19.15 -2.01
N GLY A 102 -12.94 19.04 -1.55
CA GLY A 102 -11.78 19.76 -2.06
C GLY A 102 -10.48 19.04 -1.79
N GLY A 103 -10.56 17.76 -1.41
CA GLY A 103 -9.37 16.99 -1.02
C GLY A 103 -9.58 15.49 -1.09
N GLY A 104 -8.68 14.74 -0.47
CA GLY A 104 -8.76 13.29 -0.40
C GLY A 104 -7.48 12.65 0.11
N ILE A 105 -7.43 11.34 -0.01
CA ILE A 105 -6.28 10.52 0.39
C ILE A 105 -5.61 9.97 -0.87
N TYR A 106 -4.31 10.22 -1.02
CA TYR A 106 -3.49 9.57 -2.05
C TYR A 106 -3.17 8.12 -1.67
N SER A 107 -2.77 7.91 -0.41
CA SER A 107 -2.34 6.61 0.06
C SER A 107 -2.55 6.48 1.57
N MET A 108 -2.77 5.26 2.02
CA MET A 108 -2.96 4.91 3.43
C MET A 108 -2.17 3.66 3.78
N GLN A 109 -1.61 3.63 4.98
CA GLN A 109 -0.94 2.47 5.55
C GLN A 109 -1.33 2.33 7.03
N ALA A 110 -1.15 1.13 7.59
CA ALA A 110 -1.32 0.86 9.01
C ALA A 110 -0.06 0.19 9.59
N ASP A 111 0.25 0.48 10.85
CA ASP A 111 1.31 -0.21 11.59
C ASP A 111 0.77 -1.32 12.50
N ALA A 112 1.68 -2.04 13.16
CA ALA A 112 1.33 -3.16 14.04
C ALA A 112 0.55 -2.76 15.29
N GLU A 113 0.64 -1.51 15.71
CA GLU A 113 -0.09 -0.92 16.83
C GLU A 113 -1.51 -0.48 16.42
N GLY A 114 -1.83 -0.54 15.12
CA GLY A 114 -3.11 -0.08 14.56
C GLY A 114 -3.17 1.43 14.34
N ASN A 115 -2.02 2.12 14.35
CA ASN A 115 -1.98 3.51 13.92
C ASN A 115 -2.17 3.57 12.40
N ILE A 116 -2.88 4.59 11.96
CA ILE A 116 -3.16 4.87 10.55
C ILE A 116 -2.30 6.03 10.10
N TYR A 117 -1.68 5.85 8.96
CA TYR A 117 -0.85 6.84 8.28
C TYR A 117 -1.49 7.17 6.94
N THR A 118 -1.64 8.46 6.64
CA THR A 118 -2.21 8.93 5.38
C THR A 118 -1.29 9.95 4.71
N ALA A 119 -1.28 9.94 3.40
CA ALA A 119 -0.84 11.08 2.59
C ALA A 119 -2.10 11.72 2.00
N GLU A 120 -2.43 12.91 2.47
CA GLU A 120 -3.66 13.62 2.13
C GLU A 120 -3.34 14.81 1.25
N PHE A 121 -4.30 15.18 0.41
CA PHE A 121 -4.23 16.42 -0.38
C PHE A 121 -5.48 17.26 -0.17
N GLU A 122 -5.30 18.55 -0.31
CA GLU A 122 -6.38 19.51 -0.29
C GLU A 122 -6.16 20.55 -1.39
N TRP A 123 -7.22 20.85 -2.16
CA TRP A 123 -7.22 21.90 -3.13
C TRP A 123 -7.67 23.19 -2.49
N ASN A 124 -6.81 24.18 -2.46
CA ASN A 124 -7.15 25.51 -2.00
C ASN A 124 -7.81 26.30 -3.14
N ALA A 125 -9.06 26.72 -2.94
CA ALA A 125 -9.72 27.64 -3.84
C ALA A 125 -9.03 29.01 -3.76
N THR A 126 -8.38 29.44 -4.81
CA THR A 126 -7.91 30.82 -4.96
C THR A 126 -9.03 31.69 -5.56
N GLU A 127 -9.19 32.93 -5.08
CA GLU A 127 -10.14 33.87 -5.69
C GLU A 127 -9.70 34.18 -7.13
N GLY A 128 -10.47 33.73 -8.12
CA GLY A 128 -10.22 33.98 -9.53
C GLY A 128 -10.66 32.83 -10.44
N ASP A 129 -10.52 33.01 -11.75
CA ASP A 129 -10.94 32.06 -12.78
C ASP A 129 -10.13 30.74 -12.79
N ASP A 130 -9.04 30.65 -11.98
CA ASP A 130 -8.18 29.46 -11.83
C ASP A 130 -8.40 28.81 -10.45
N ALA A 131 -9.62 28.42 -10.15
CA ALA A 131 -10.12 28.03 -8.83
C ALA A 131 -9.46 26.79 -8.16
N TYR A 132 -8.42 26.19 -8.73
CA TYR A 132 -7.77 24.99 -8.18
C TYR A 132 -6.25 24.99 -8.38
N THR A 133 -5.57 26.07 -8.16
CA THR A 133 -4.14 26.22 -8.52
C THR A 133 -3.15 25.87 -7.42
N GLN A 134 -3.57 25.70 -6.19
CA GLN A 134 -2.67 25.30 -5.10
C GLN A 134 -3.19 24.04 -4.39
N GLN A 135 -2.43 22.98 -4.51
CA GLN A 135 -2.64 21.75 -3.78
C GLN A 135 -1.68 21.68 -2.60
N THR A 136 -2.21 21.46 -1.41
CA THR A 136 -1.39 21.06 -0.24
C THR A 136 -1.28 19.55 -0.18
N THR A 137 -0.17 19.07 0.38
CA THR A 137 0.06 17.65 0.67
C THR A 137 0.53 17.52 2.11
N VAL A 138 -0.20 16.75 2.89
CA VAL A 138 0.07 16.59 4.33
C VAL A 138 0.19 15.10 4.67
N LEU A 139 1.21 14.75 5.45
CA LEU A 139 1.32 13.44 6.07
C LEU A 139 0.65 13.49 7.44
N HIS A 140 -0.27 12.58 7.68
CA HIS A 140 -0.91 12.40 8.98
C HIS A 140 -0.57 11.06 9.59
N LYS A 141 -0.58 11.04 10.92
CA LYS A 141 -0.59 9.82 11.72
C LYS A 141 -1.73 9.95 12.73
N TYR A 142 -2.57 8.94 12.78
CA TYR A 142 -3.65 8.80 13.76
C TYR A 142 -3.42 7.55 14.60
N ASP A 143 -3.75 7.58 15.88
CA ASP A 143 -3.79 6.37 16.68
C ASP A 143 -5.05 5.52 16.37
N ALA A 144 -5.12 4.31 16.93
CA ALA A 144 -6.25 3.40 16.74
C ALA A 144 -7.60 3.97 17.26
N SER A 145 -7.58 5.04 18.09
CA SER A 145 -8.78 5.76 18.53
C SER A 145 -9.18 6.90 17.59
N GLY A 146 -8.41 7.15 16.52
CA GLY A 146 -8.61 8.25 15.58
C GLY A 146 -8.07 9.60 16.06
N THR A 147 -7.28 9.61 17.15
CA THR A 147 -6.60 10.84 17.58
C THR A 147 -5.43 11.14 16.68
N GLU A 148 -5.37 12.34 16.12
CA GLU A 148 -4.22 12.79 15.34
C GLU A 148 -2.99 12.92 16.23
N LEU A 149 -1.94 12.18 15.87
CA LEU A 149 -0.64 12.20 16.55
C LEU A 149 0.39 13.06 15.81
N MET A 150 0.21 13.23 14.49
CA MET A 150 1.10 14.00 13.62
C MET A 150 0.32 14.55 12.45
N ALA A 151 0.61 15.81 12.10
CA ALA A 151 0.26 16.43 10.83
C ALA A 151 1.50 17.20 10.33
N GLN A 152 2.07 16.76 9.22
CA GLN A 152 3.26 17.36 8.64
C GLN A 152 2.97 17.80 7.21
N ASP A 153 2.95 19.11 6.99
CA ASP A 153 2.89 19.69 5.64
C ASP A 153 4.20 19.40 4.90
N ILE A 154 4.08 18.72 3.76
CA ILE A 154 5.20 18.38 2.87
C ILE A 154 5.07 19.03 1.49
N THR A 155 4.14 19.96 1.34
CA THR A 155 3.81 20.61 0.06
C THR A 155 5.04 21.17 -0.64
N ASP A 156 5.83 21.96 0.08
CA ASP A 156 7.05 22.58 -0.49
C ASP A 156 8.06 21.52 -0.97
N ILE A 157 8.15 20.39 -0.25
CA ILE A 157 9.04 19.29 -0.64
C ILE A 157 8.53 18.57 -1.87
N MET A 158 7.21 18.36 -1.98
CA MET A 158 6.60 17.74 -3.15
C MET A 158 6.73 18.62 -4.39
N GLN A 159 6.62 19.93 -4.25
CA GLN A 159 6.66 20.89 -5.35
C GLN A 159 8.07 21.30 -5.81
N GLN A 160 9.14 20.84 -5.15
CA GLN A 160 10.52 21.14 -5.57
C GLN A 160 10.87 20.60 -6.96
N ASP A 161 10.18 19.57 -7.42
CA ASP A 161 10.33 19.00 -8.74
C ASP A 161 8.95 18.92 -9.41
N GLU A 162 8.70 19.77 -10.41
CA GLU A 162 7.42 19.85 -11.10
C GLU A 162 6.99 18.53 -11.77
N ASN A 163 7.97 17.70 -12.19
CA ASN A 163 7.69 16.40 -12.80
C ASN A 163 7.36 15.33 -11.77
N ASN A 164 7.64 15.58 -10.49
CA ASN A 164 7.47 14.62 -9.40
C ASN A 164 6.67 15.24 -8.23
N SER A 165 5.70 16.10 -8.53
CA SER A 165 4.98 16.90 -7.52
C SER A 165 3.80 16.19 -6.86
N TYR A 166 3.46 14.97 -7.27
CA TYR A 166 2.34 14.20 -6.74
C TYR A 166 2.79 12.96 -5.95
N VAL A 167 1.89 12.40 -5.15
CA VAL A 167 2.09 11.14 -4.46
C VAL A 167 1.60 10.00 -5.34
N GLY A 168 2.51 9.18 -5.86
CA GLY A 168 2.17 7.97 -6.62
C GLY A 168 1.81 6.80 -5.70
N SER A 169 2.67 6.53 -4.71
CA SER A 169 2.41 5.55 -3.65
C SER A 169 3.17 5.90 -2.38
N MET A 170 2.70 5.37 -1.26
CA MET A 170 3.37 5.49 0.04
C MET A 170 3.60 4.10 0.62
N CYS A 171 4.76 3.90 1.23
CA CYS A 171 5.08 2.72 2.01
C CYS A 171 5.72 3.12 3.34
N LEU A 172 5.51 2.31 4.38
CA LEU A 172 6.15 2.46 5.67
C LEU A 172 7.09 1.29 5.93
N ASP A 173 8.23 1.55 6.56
CA ASP A 173 9.04 0.49 7.15
C ASP A 173 8.63 0.19 8.60
N ASP A 174 9.30 -0.78 9.24
CA ASP A 174 9.01 -1.17 10.62
C ASP A 174 9.41 -0.10 11.67
N GLN A 175 10.08 0.96 11.25
CA GLN A 175 10.41 2.11 12.10
C GLN A 175 9.38 3.26 11.93
N GLY A 176 8.36 3.07 11.12
CA GLY A 176 7.35 4.08 10.79
C GLY A 176 7.88 5.22 9.93
N ARG A 177 9.01 5.00 9.21
CA ARG A 177 9.56 5.97 8.27
C ARG A 177 8.80 5.89 6.94
N PHE A 178 8.60 7.04 6.29
CA PHE A 178 7.80 7.12 5.08
C PHE A 178 8.69 7.10 3.84
N TYR A 179 8.23 6.36 2.85
CA TYR A 179 8.74 6.31 1.48
C TYR A 179 7.60 6.76 0.56
N ILE A 180 7.78 7.87 -0.14
CA ILE A 180 6.77 8.42 -1.04
C ILE A 180 7.33 8.45 -2.44
N SER A 181 6.72 7.71 -3.35
CA SER A 181 7.10 7.71 -4.76
C SER A 181 6.33 8.76 -5.54
N SER A 182 7.01 9.34 -6.50
CA SER A 182 6.46 10.01 -7.68
C SER A 182 6.95 9.25 -8.92
N ASP A 183 6.99 9.84 -10.12
CA ASP A 183 7.37 9.11 -11.36
C ASP A 183 8.75 8.45 -11.31
N SER A 184 9.78 9.18 -10.90
CA SER A 184 11.16 8.69 -10.89
C SER A 184 11.89 8.95 -9.58
N LEU A 185 11.20 9.51 -8.60
CA LEU A 185 11.77 9.98 -7.35
C LEU A 185 11.07 9.33 -6.16
N ILE A 186 11.85 8.84 -5.18
CA ILE A 186 11.33 8.42 -3.90
C ILE A 186 11.81 9.42 -2.85
N ARG A 187 10.89 10.10 -2.20
CA ARG A 187 11.16 10.98 -1.06
C ARG A 187 11.08 10.21 0.24
N LEU A 188 12.05 10.44 1.11
CA LEU A 188 12.24 9.74 2.38
C LEU A 188 11.94 10.71 3.52
N PHE A 189 11.05 10.31 4.43
CA PHE A 189 10.70 11.08 5.60
C PHE A 189 10.88 10.23 6.86
N GLY A 190 11.32 10.84 7.94
CA GLY A 190 11.40 10.20 9.25
C GLY A 190 10.02 9.83 9.79
N SER A 191 9.97 9.07 10.87
CA SER A 191 8.71 8.72 11.56
C SER A 191 7.98 9.94 12.16
N ASP A 192 8.65 11.08 12.23
CA ASP A 192 8.13 12.39 12.60
C ASP A 192 7.64 13.22 11.40
N GLY A 193 7.65 12.64 10.20
CA GLY A 193 7.28 13.30 8.96
C GLY A 193 8.32 14.27 8.39
N GLN A 194 9.49 14.41 9.03
CA GLN A 194 10.53 15.34 8.56
C GLN A 194 11.27 14.75 7.36
N PHE A 195 11.48 15.59 6.33
CA PHE A 195 12.22 15.21 5.13
C PHE A 195 13.68 14.85 5.43
N GLN A 196 14.09 13.66 4.99
CA GLN A 196 15.44 13.13 5.22
C GLN A 196 16.28 13.08 3.94
N GLY A 197 15.66 13.16 2.78
CA GLY A 197 16.32 13.11 1.49
C GLY A 197 15.49 12.39 0.43
N ALA A 198 16.12 12.11 -0.70
CA ALA A 198 15.44 11.43 -1.81
C ALA A 198 16.36 10.42 -2.50
N VAL A 199 15.73 9.43 -3.11
CA VAL A 199 16.37 8.43 -3.98
C VAL A 199 15.89 8.69 -5.40
N GLN A 200 16.82 9.09 -6.28
CA GLN A 200 16.55 9.19 -7.70
C GLN A 200 16.69 7.82 -8.33
N THR A 201 15.70 7.41 -9.11
CA THR A 201 15.79 6.20 -9.93
C THR A 201 16.18 6.57 -11.36
N ASP A 202 16.80 5.65 -12.06
CA ASP A 202 17.03 5.79 -13.51
C ASP A 202 15.73 5.50 -14.31
N SER A 203 14.64 5.29 -13.62
CA SER A 203 13.34 4.94 -14.17
C SER A 203 12.62 6.15 -14.73
N GLN A 204 11.84 5.91 -15.79
CA GLN A 204 10.80 6.85 -16.22
C GLN A 204 9.48 6.59 -15.51
N TRP A 205 9.33 5.46 -14.80
CA TRP A 205 8.09 5.05 -14.16
C TRP A 205 8.31 4.03 -13.03
N ILE A 206 7.89 4.43 -11.83
CA ILE A 206 7.77 3.56 -10.67
C ILE A 206 6.44 2.81 -10.77
N GLN A 207 6.48 1.49 -10.65
CA GLN A 207 5.30 0.65 -10.73
C GLN A 207 4.62 0.43 -9.38
N GLY A 208 5.39 0.42 -8.31
CA GLY A 208 4.87 0.26 -6.97
C GLY A 208 5.97 0.07 -5.94
N MET A 209 5.59 0.21 -4.68
CA MET A 209 6.43 -0.07 -3.53
C MET A 209 5.71 -1.01 -2.57
N GLY A 210 6.46 -1.82 -1.86
CA GLY A 210 5.92 -2.68 -0.81
C GLY A 210 6.98 -3.06 0.21
N LYS A 211 6.53 -3.35 1.42
CA LYS A 211 7.36 -3.83 2.51
C LYS A 211 7.31 -5.36 2.56
N ALA A 212 8.47 -6.02 2.64
CA ALA A 212 8.55 -7.44 2.92
C ALA A 212 8.56 -7.71 4.44
N LYS A 213 8.52 -8.98 4.84
CA LYS A 213 8.51 -9.37 6.26
C LYS A 213 9.81 -9.03 7.00
N ASP A 214 10.91 -8.81 6.29
CA ASP A 214 12.17 -8.36 6.88
C ASP A 214 12.18 -6.87 7.26
N GLY A 215 11.04 -6.19 7.07
CA GLY A 215 10.86 -4.77 7.36
C GLY A 215 11.44 -3.82 6.31
N LYS A 216 12.05 -4.36 5.25
CA LYS A 216 12.63 -3.55 4.18
C LYS A 216 11.61 -3.19 3.13
N VAL A 217 11.79 -2.02 2.53
CA VAL A 217 10.95 -1.52 1.44
C VAL A 217 11.60 -1.82 0.10
N TYR A 218 10.79 -2.34 -0.80
CA TYR A 218 11.17 -2.71 -2.16
C TYR A 218 10.42 -1.87 -3.17
N LEU A 219 11.10 -1.54 -4.26
CA LEU A 219 10.62 -0.73 -5.36
C LEU A 219 10.60 -1.54 -6.65
N ALA A 220 9.44 -1.63 -7.30
CA ALA A 220 9.34 -2.11 -8.66
C ALA A 220 9.30 -0.93 -9.64
N TYR A 221 10.14 -0.96 -10.67
CA TYR A 221 10.29 0.13 -11.64
C TYR A 221 10.76 -0.38 -13.01
N TYR A 222 10.54 0.41 -14.06
CA TYR A 222 11.14 0.15 -15.36
C TYR A 222 12.53 0.75 -15.43
N ASP A 223 13.52 -0.03 -15.89
CA ASP A 223 14.83 0.50 -16.26
C ASP A 223 14.76 1.28 -17.59
N GLN A 224 15.85 1.92 -17.98
CA GLN A 224 15.92 2.69 -19.24
C GLN A 224 15.72 1.83 -20.50
N SER A 225 15.84 0.52 -20.38
CA SER A 225 15.61 -0.44 -21.48
C SER A 225 14.17 -0.96 -21.50
N GLY A 226 13.33 -0.53 -20.57
CA GLY A 226 11.94 -0.96 -20.44
C GLY A 226 11.78 -2.33 -19.76
N ASN A 227 12.81 -2.82 -19.06
CA ASN A 227 12.68 -4.04 -18.27
C ASN A 227 12.23 -3.70 -16.86
N VAL A 228 11.35 -4.52 -16.31
CA VAL A 228 10.94 -4.39 -14.90
C VAL A 228 12.06 -4.87 -14.01
N LYS A 229 12.38 -4.07 -13.01
CA LYS A 229 13.36 -4.34 -11.96
C LYS A 229 12.71 -4.23 -10.60
N LEU A 230 13.21 -5.01 -9.67
CA LEU A 230 12.92 -4.85 -8.25
C LEU A 230 14.21 -4.45 -7.55
N SER A 231 14.17 -3.42 -6.72
CA SER A 231 15.32 -3.04 -5.88
C SER A 231 14.88 -2.77 -4.46
N GLN A 232 15.72 -3.12 -3.50
CA GLN A 232 15.58 -2.65 -2.13
C GLN A 232 15.89 -1.16 -2.07
N ILE A 233 15.16 -0.40 -1.26
CA ILE A 233 15.49 0.99 -0.97
C ILE A 233 16.34 1.04 0.32
N ASP A 234 17.52 1.63 0.23
CA ASP A 234 18.34 1.95 1.38
C ASP A 234 17.99 3.36 1.87
N PHE A 235 17.23 3.44 2.96
CA PHE A 235 16.81 4.71 3.54
C PHE A 235 18.01 5.55 4.02
N ASP A 236 18.93 4.94 4.72
CA ASP A 236 20.05 5.66 5.36
C ASP A 236 21.11 6.06 4.32
N GLY A 237 21.37 5.19 3.34
CA GLY A 237 22.25 5.47 2.21
C GLY A 237 21.62 6.35 1.14
N LYS A 238 20.29 6.57 1.17
CA LYS A 238 19.52 7.34 0.19
C LYS A 238 19.79 6.88 -1.25
N ALA A 239 19.74 5.58 -1.43
CA ALA A 239 20.07 4.92 -2.69
C ALA A 239 19.21 3.68 -2.94
N LEU A 240 19.18 3.23 -4.20
CA LEU A 240 18.76 1.87 -4.48
C LEU A 240 19.87 0.91 -4.03
N GLY A 241 19.47 -0.08 -3.25
CA GLY A 241 20.35 -1.15 -2.78
C GLY A 241 20.42 -2.32 -3.77
N GLN A 242 20.31 -3.53 -3.24
CA GLN A 242 20.32 -4.74 -4.06
C GLN A 242 19.19 -4.74 -5.10
N THR A 243 19.53 -5.06 -6.35
CA THR A 243 18.57 -5.30 -7.43
C THR A 243 18.34 -6.80 -7.58
N TYR A 244 17.10 -7.15 -7.87
CA TYR A 244 16.63 -8.53 -8.04
C TYR A 244 16.17 -8.76 -9.47
N ASP A 245 16.50 -9.92 -10.01
CA ASP A 245 16.16 -10.31 -11.38
C ASP A 245 14.84 -11.11 -11.43
N ASN A 246 14.31 -11.33 -12.63
CA ASN A 246 13.12 -12.15 -12.90
C ASN A 246 11.85 -11.70 -12.19
N PHE A 247 11.78 -10.42 -11.81
CA PHE A 247 10.55 -9.86 -11.23
C PHE A 247 9.45 -9.80 -12.32
N PRO A 248 8.18 -10.15 -11.98
CA PRO A 248 7.10 -10.18 -12.96
C PRO A 248 6.76 -8.78 -13.46
N ASN A 249 6.38 -8.68 -14.73
CA ASN A 249 5.91 -7.43 -15.30
C ASN A 249 4.50 -7.12 -14.76
N THR A 250 4.34 -5.98 -14.14
CA THR A 250 3.08 -5.54 -13.53
C THR A 250 2.20 -4.71 -14.46
N ASN A 251 2.69 -4.38 -15.67
CA ASN A 251 2.00 -3.53 -16.66
C ASN A 251 1.50 -2.18 -16.11
N GLY A 252 2.21 -1.64 -15.12
CA GLY A 252 1.92 -0.32 -14.56
C GLY A 252 0.91 -0.27 -13.42
N ASN A 253 0.33 -1.42 -13.01
CA ASN A 253 -0.66 -1.51 -11.93
C ASN A 253 -0.22 -2.47 -10.81
N GLY A 254 1.07 -2.53 -10.52
CA GLY A 254 1.63 -3.48 -9.59
C GLY A 254 1.47 -3.07 -8.13
N GLY A 255 0.60 -3.76 -7.40
CA GLY A 255 0.64 -3.76 -5.93
C GLY A 255 1.69 -4.73 -5.43
N LEU A 256 2.51 -4.30 -4.47
CA LEU A 256 3.46 -5.14 -3.76
C LEU A 256 3.08 -5.20 -2.29
N CYS A 257 3.08 -6.41 -1.72
CA CYS A 257 2.95 -6.58 -0.27
C CYS A 257 3.75 -7.79 0.21
N ALA A 258 3.91 -7.92 1.53
CA ALA A 258 4.61 -9.05 2.12
C ALA A 258 3.91 -10.37 1.79
N GLY A 259 4.66 -11.31 1.29
CA GLY A 259 4.27 -12.71 1.09
C GLY A 259 4.61 -13.60 2.29
N ILE A 260 4.66 -14.91 2.05
CA ILE A 260 5.11 -15.89 3.03
C ILE A 260 6.65 -15.97 2.98
N ASP A 261 7.27 -16.33 4.10
CA ASP A 261 8.72 -16.59 4.19
C ASP A 261 9.64 -15.48 3.64
N ASN A 262 9.25 -14.21 3.83
CA ASN A 262 9.93 -13.01 3.33
C ASN A 262 9.89 -12.84 1.80
N ASP A 263 8.93 -13.45 1.14
CA ASP A 263 8.65 -13.23 -0.27
C ASP A 263 7.75 -12.01 -0.48
N LEU A 264 7.59 -11.58 -1.72
CA LEU A 264 6.67 -10.51 -2.10
C LEU A 264 5.49 -11.08 -2.90
N LEU A 265 4.28 -10.73 -2.48
CA LEU A 265 3.11 -10.91 -3.32
C LEU A 265 3.03 -9.75 -4.31
N VAL A 266 2.90 -10.09 -5.57
CA VAL A 266 2.88 -9.15 -6.68
C VAL A 266 1.57 -9.29 -7.42
N ASN A 267 0.72 -8.27 -7.31
CA ASN A 267 -0.52 -8.20 -8.07
C ASN A 267 -0.24 -7.55 -9.43
N THR A 268 -0.73 -8.17 -10.50
CA THR A 268 -0.66 -7.65 -11.86
C THR A 268 -2.06 -7.56 -12.47
N ASP A 269 -2.17 -7.05 -13.67
CA ASP A 269 -3.43 -7.02 -14.43
C ASP A 269 -3.94 -8.43 -14.83
N THR A 270 -3.08 -9.44 -14.83
CA THR A 270 -3.41 -10.79 -15.30
C THR A 270 -3.37 -11.86 -14.22
N ALA A 271 -2.59 -11.66 -13.15
CA ALA A 271 -2.39 -12.69 -12.13
C ALA A 271 -1.85 -12.12 -10.82
N LEU A 272 -1.92 -12.93 -9.78
CA LEU A 272 -1.19 -12.77 -8.53
C LEU A 272 -0.02 -13.72 -8.53
N TYR A 273 1.15 -13.19 -8.23
CA TYR A 273 2.40 -13.93 -8.14
C TYR A 273 2.98 -13.89 -6.73
N ASP A 274 3.69 -14.95 -6.39
CA ASP A 274 4.62 -15.00 -5.28
C ASP A 274 6.04 -14.88 -5.84
N TYR A 275 6.78 -13.87 -5.38
CA TYR A 275 8.15 -13.62 -5.79
C TYR A 275 9.11 -13.86 -4.63
N SER A 276 9.91 -14.93 -4.75
CA SER A 276 10.94 -15.24 -3.76
C SER A 276 12.13 -14.31 -3.89
N LEU A 277 12.37 -13.52 -2.83
CA LEU A 277 13.55 -12.65 -2.74
C LEU A 277 14.85 -13.46 -2.64
N ALA A 278 14.80 -14.65 -2.04
CA ALA A 278 15.97 -15.50 -1.87
C ALA A 278 16.41 -16.15 -3.16
N ASP A 279 15.47 -16.72 -3.90
CA ASP A 279 15.72 -17.50 -5.12
C ASP A 279 15.57 -16.68 -6.41
N GLN A 280 15.04 -15.47 -6.31
CA GLN A 280 14.70 -14.58 -7.44
C GLN A 280 13.81 -15.30 -8.45
N LYS A 281 12.79 -15.97 -7.94
CA LYS A 281 11.90 -16.81 -8.73
C LYS A 281 10.45 -16.36 -8.53
N THR A 282 9.74 -16.29 -9.66
CA THR A 282 8.31 -15.99 -9.70
C THR A 282 7.49 -17.27 -9.79
N THR A 283 6.44 -17.36 -8.98
CA THR A 283 5.45 -18.45 -9.01
C THR A 283 4.06 -17.82 -9.15
N GLU A 284 3.31 -18.22 -10.18
CA GLU A 284 1.91 -17.79 -10.31
C GLU A 284 1.05 -18.50 -9.27
N ILE A 285 0.27 -17.71 -8.51
CA ILE A 285 -0.63 -18.21 -7.47
C ILE A 285 -2.05 -18.30 -8.02
N LEU A 286 -2.51 -17.25 -8.70
CA LEU A 286 -3.87 -17.12 -9.19
C LEU A 286 -3.88 -16.32 -10.48
N SER A 287 -4.60 -16.80 -11.49
CA SER A 287 -4.83 -16.08 -12.74
C SER A 287 -6.23 -15.47 -12.76
N TRP A 288 -6.33 -14.25 -13.27
CA TRP A 288 -7.62 -13.55 -13.46
C TRP A 288 -8.28 -13.85 -14.82
N LEU A 289 -7.55 -14.55 -15.74
CA LEU A 289 -7.96 -14.83 -17.12
C LEU A 289 -8.71 -16.16 -17.25
#